data_3f61ef3d0fd41d6e010763c6f5668b93
#
_entry.id   3f61ef3d0fd41d6e010763c6f5668b93
#
_cell.length_a   1.000
_cell.length_b   1.000
_cell.length_c   1.000
_cell.angle_alpha   90.00
_cell.angle_beta   90.00
_cell.angle_gamma   90.00
#
_symmetry.space_group_name_H-M   'P 1'
#
loop_
_entity.id
_entity.type
_entity.pdbx_description
1 polymer ?
#
loop_
_entity_poly.entity_id
_entity_poly.type
_entity_poly.pdbx_seq_one_letter_code
_entity_poly.pdbx_strand_id
1 'polypeptide(L)'
;MTGLRKDFLWGGATAANQCEGAYNEGGRGLANVDICPAGKDRFRVMSGHGVKLAPDAEHSYPGMEAIDFYHHYKEDIALFGEMGFKTFRLSIAWSRIFPNGDEAEPNEEGLKFYEDVFRECHKYGIEPLVTITHFDCPIHLIEAYGGWKNRKLIDFYKNLVSVLFTRYKGLVKYWITFNEINMILHLPFMGAGLTFEEGENETEAKYLAAHHELVASAEATKIGHEIDPENQIGCMLAAGQTYPYSCNPKDVWKAQQADRENYFFIDVQARGEYPAYAKKFFEREKITLDITEEDIKVLKENTVDFISFSYYASRCASADVKIDTTDGNVFASVKNPYLKASDWGWQIDPLGLRITMNTLYERYQKPLFIVENGLGAVDKPDENGYVEDDYRIAYLSEHIRAMIAAVEEDGVDLLGYTTWGCIDLVSASTGEMKKRYGFIYVDKDNEGRCTLKRTKKKSFDWYKKVIESNGEILR
;
A
#
# COMPACT_ATOMS: atom_id res chain seq x y z
N MET A 1 25.20 -12.24 14.59
CA MET A 1 24.43 -12.51 13.33
C MET A 1 22.98 -12.46 13.69
N THR A 2 22.20 -11.63 12.99
CA THR A 2 20.73 -11.60 13.15
C THR A 2 20.13 -12.92 12.66
N GLY A 3 19.03 -13.37 13.27
CA GLY A 3 18.27 -14.55 12.84
C GLY A 3 17.56 -14.40 11.49
N LEU A 4 17.75 -13.27 10.82
CA LEU A 4 17.18 -13.05 9.49
C LEU A 4 17.82 -13.99 8.47
N ARG A 5 17.01 -14.42 7.51
CA ARG A 5 17.47 -15.29 6.42
C ARG A 5 18.58 -14.60 5.60
N LYS A 6 19.48 -15.39 5.02
CA LYS A 6 20.63 -14.87 4.23
C LYS A 6 20.20 -14.14 2.96
N ASP A 7 19.07 -14.54 2.40
CA ASP A 7 18.43 -13.98 1.22
C ASP A 7 17.32 -12.97 1.57
N PHE A 8 17.40 -12.34 2.75
CA PHE A 8 16.43 -11.38 3.23
C PHE A 8 16.30 -10.18 2.27
N LEU A 9 15.08 -9.87 1.89
CA LEU A 9 14.78 -8.85 0.89
C LEU A 9 14.67 -7.45 1.54
N TRP A 10 15.82 -6.82 1.78
CA TRP A 10 15.90 -5.43 2.20
C TRP A 10 15.63 -4.48 1.03
N GLY A 11 14.85 -3.43 1.24
CA GLY A 11 14.65 -2.44 0.19
C GLY A 11 13.77 -1.27 0.59
N GLY A 12 13.13 -0.71 -0.40
CA GLY A 12 12.22 0.42 -0.25
C GLY A 12 11.04 0.33 -1.21
N ALA A 13 10.02 1.14 -0.95
CA ALA A 13 8.75 1.10 -1.64
C ALA A 13 8.32 2.47 -2.16
N THR A 14 7.67 2.48 -3.31
CA THR A 14 6.96 3.62 -3.91
C THR A 14 5.61 3.18 -4.46
N ALA A 15 4.78 4.14 -4.86
CA ALA A 15 3.55 3.90 -5.61
C ALA A 15 3.54 4.76 -6.88
N ALA A 16 3.05 4.21 -7.98
CA ALA A 16 3.03 4.88 -9.29
C ALA A 16 2.39 6.27 -9.21
N ASN A 17 1.22 6.37 -8.61
CA ASN A 17 0.46 7.63 -8.49
C ASN A 17 1.13 8.70 -7.61
N GLN A 18 2.14 8.33 -6.81
CA GLN A 18 2.82 9.25 -5.90
C GLN A 18 4.22 9.64 -6.39
N CYS A 19 4.78 8.92 -7.37
CA CYS A 19 6.15 9.18 -7.84
C CYS A 19 6.31 9.34 -9.35
N GLU A 20 5.51 8.67 -10.19
CA GLU A 20 5.77 8.61 -11.63
C GLU A 20 5.63 9.95 -12.33
N GLY A 21 4.53 10.67 -12.13
CA GLY A 21 4.18 11.81 -12.96
C GLY A 21 3.84 11.40 -14.40
N ALA A 22 4.14 12.26 -15.37
CA ALA A 22 3.90 11.99 -16.79
C ALA A 22 2.48 11.44 -17.06
N TYR A 23 1.48 12.03 -16.39
CA TYR A 23 0.09 11.54 -16.36
C TYR A 23 -0.59 11.52 -17.74
N ASN A 24 -0.09 12.30 -18.69
CA ASN A 24 -0.59 12.43 -20.06
C ASN A 24 0.43 12.01 -21.13
N GLU A 25 1.46 11.26 -20.74
CA GLU A 25 2.50 10.77 -21.65
C GLU A 25 2.40 9.26 -21.87
N GLY A 26 2.97 8.78 -22.97
CA GLY A 26 3.00 7.35 -23.28
C GLY A 26 1.62 6.72 -23.45
N GLY A 27 0.62 7.49 -23.86
CA GLY A 27 -0.75 6.99 -24.04
C GLY A 27 -1.51 6.69 -22.75
N ARG A 28 -1.01 7.10 -21.58
CA ARG A 28 -1.66 6.88 -20.29
C ARG A 28 -3.01 7.59 -20.19
N GLY A 29 -4.02 6.89 -19.65
CA GLY A 29 -5.29 7.48 -19.26
C GLY A 29 -5.28 8.00 -17.81
N LEU A 30 -6.32 8.73 -17.41
CA LEU A 30 -6.50 9.17 -16.03
C LEU A 30 -7.05 8.05 -15.13
N ALA A 31 -6.63 8.06 -13.88
CA ALA A 31 -7.14 7.20 -12.81
C ALA A 31 -7.78 8.04 -11.69
N ASN A 32 -8.57 7.40 -10.83
CA ASN A 32 -9.20 8.04 -9.67
C ASN A 32 -8.21 8.79 -8.78
N VAL A 33 -7.02 8.24 -8.58
CA VAL A 33 -5.95 8.83 -7.76
C VAL A 33 -5.42 10.15 -8.34
N ASP A 34 -5.47 10.33 -9.66
CA ASP A 34 -5.03 11.56 -10.33
C ASP A 34 -5.95 12.75 -10.02
N ILE A 35 -7.21 12.49 -9.75
CA ILE A 35 -8.24 13.51 -9.49
C ILE A 35 -8.56 13.67 -7.99
N CYS A 36 -7.79 13.05 -7.12
CA CYS A 36 -7.82 13.32 -5.68
C CYS A 36 -7.04 14.62 -5.39
N PRO A 37 -7.72 15.75 -5.09
CA PRO A 37 -7.06 17.04 -4.96
C PRO A 37 -6.19 17.11 -3.70
N ALA A 38 -5.21 18.00 -3.67
CA ALA A 38 -4.57 18.41 -2.43
C ALA A 38 -5.48 19.32 -1.60
N GLY A 39 -5.21 19.41 -0.29
CA GLY A 39 -5.91 20.33 0.61
C GLY A 39 -7.20 19.77 1.23
N LYS A 40 -8.07 20.69 1.63
CA LYS A 40 -9.23 20.41 2.49
C LYS A 40 -10.28 19.44 1.93
N ASP A 41 -10.41 19.38 0.60
CA ASP A 41 -11.42 18.54 -0.06
C ASP A 41 -10.92 17.10 -0.32
N ARG A 42 -9.60 16.85 -0.14
CA ARG A 42 -9.00 15.56 -0.44
C ARG A 42 -9.68 14.38 0.25
N PHE A 43 -9.85 14.44 1.56
CA PHE A 43 -10.45 13.34 2.32
C PHE A 43 -11.89 13.07 1.89
N ARG A 44 -12.67 14.14 1.65
CA ARG A 44 -14.06 14.03 1.17
C ARG A 44 -14.11 13.31 -0.18
N VAL A 45 -13.24 13.68 -1.11
CA VAL A 45 -13.17 13.04 -2.43
C VAL A 45 -12.71 11.59 -2.30
N MET A 46 -11.64 11.32 -1.55
CA MET A 46 -11.17 9.95 -1.33
C MET A 46 -12.23 9.04 -0.68
N SER A 47 -13.16 9.64 0.09
CA SER A 47 -14.28 8.94 0.72
C SER A 47 -15.50 8.76 -0.21
N GLY A 48 -15.42 9.19 -1.47
CA GLY A 48 -16.49 9.00 -2.46
C GLY A 48 -17.55 10.09 -2.51
N HIS A 49 -17.30 11.23 -1.85
CA HIS A 49 -18.25 12.34 -1.76
C HIS A 49 -17.77 13.59 -2.49
N GLY A 50 -18.67 14.22 -3.25
CA GLY A 50 -18.34 15.43 -4.03
C GLY A 50 -17.28 15.20 -5.11
N VAL A 51 -17.24 13.99 -5.65
CA VAL A 51 -16.28 13.58 -6.68
C VAL A 51 -16.67 14.23 -8.02
N LYS A 52 -15.68 14.83 -8.67
CA LYS A 52 -15.73 15.20 -10.08
C LYS A 52 -14.77 14.29 -10.83
N LEU A 53 -15.26 13.58 -11.87
CA LEU A 53 -14.45 12.62 -12.63
C LEU A 53 -13.48 13.26 -13.64
N ALA A 54 -13.09 14.52 -13.39
CA ALA A 54 -12.09 15.26 -14.15
C ALA A 54 -11.41 16.30 -13.25
N PRO A 55 -10.16 16.66 -13.52
CA PRO A 55 -9.50 17.76 -12.81
C PRO A 55 -10.21 19.08 -13.12
N ASP A 56 -10.22 19.98 -12.15
CA ASP A 56 -10.74 21.34 -12.31
C ASP A 56 -9.66 22.40 -12.01
N ALA A 57 -9.95 23.65 -12.33
CA ALA A 57 -9.01 24.75 -12.15
C ALA A 57 -8.96 25.30 -10.72
N GLU A 58 -9.84 24.83 -9.82
CA GLU A 58 -9.92 25.31 -8.44
C GLU A 58 -9.00 24.56 -7.49
N HIS A 59 -8.54 23.36 -7.91
CA HIS A 59 -7.74 22.45 -7.09
C HIS A 59 -6.37 22.18 -7.70
N SER A 60 -5.46 21.75 -6.85
CA SER A 60 -4.14 21.24 -7.26
C SER A 60 -4.12 19.70 -7.19
N TYR A 61 -3.48 19.09 -8.17
CA TYR A 61 -3.38 17.64 -8.32
C TYR A 61 -1.90 17.20 -8.40
N PRO A 62 -1.16 17.25 -7.28
CA PRO A 62 0.30 17.04 -7.28
C PRO A 62 0.76 15.69 -7.80
N GLY A 63 -0.10 14.66 -7.70
CA GLY A 63 0.20 13.31 -8.22
C GLY A 63 0.38 13.25 -9.74
N MET A 64 -0.21 14.18 -10.49
CA MET A 64 -0.08 14.22 -11.95
C MET A 64 1.36 14.48 -12.42
N GLU A 65 2.09 15.31 -11.68
CA GLU A 65 3.52 15.59 -11.95
C GLU A 65 4.42 14.75 -11.04
N ALA A 66 4.00 14.53 -9.81
CA ALA A 66 4.70 13.82 -8.76
C ALA A 66 6.17 14.24 -8.66
N ILE A 67 7.12 13.30 -8.69
CA ILE A 67 8.57 13.56 -8.70
C ILE A 67 9.23 13.20 -10.04
N ASP A 68 8.39 12.95 -11.04
CA ASP A 68 8.83 12.61 -12.40
C ASP A 68 9.74 11.37 -12.46
N PHE A 69 9.38 10.34 -11.69
CA PHE A 69 10.07 9.05 -11.76
C PHE A 69 10.03 8.45 -13.18
N TYR A 70 9.00 8.75 -13.95
CA TYR A 70 8.87 8.28 -15.32
C TYR A 70 10.11 8.61 -16.19
N HIS A 71 10.68 9.82 -16.03
CA HIS A 71 11.87 10.22 -16.73
C HIS A 71 13.16 9.98 -15.92
N HIS A 72 13.08 9.93 -14.59
CA HIS A 72 14.23 9.81 -13.68
C HIS A 72 14.50 8.39 -13.15
N TYR A 73 13.74 7.38 -13.57
CA TYR A 73 13.83 6.03 -12.97
C TYR A 73 15.23 5.43 -12.98
N LYS A 74 16.04 5.72 -14.01
CA LYS A 74 17.44 5.22 -14.09
C LYS A 74 18.32 5.81 -13.00
N GLU A 75 18.19 7.11 -12.76
CA GLU A 75 18.91 7.81 -11.70
C GLU A 75 18.45 7.32 -10.32
N ASP A 76 17.15 7.22 -10.11
CA ASP A 76 16.57 6.81 -8.85
C ASP A 76 16.92 5.35 -8.51
N ILE A 77 16.85 4.42 -9.46
CA ILE A 77 17.23 3.02 -9.28
C ILE A 77 18.75 2.87 -9.06
N ALA A 78 19.57 3.69 -9.71
CA ALA A 78 21.01 3.70 -9.44
C ALA A 78 21.31 4.08 -7.98
N LEU A 79 20.58 5.04 -7.41
CA LEU A 79 20.70 5.41 -5.99
C LEU A 79 20.24 4.27 -5.08
N PHE A 80 19.17 3.54 -5.44
CA PHE A 80 18.72 2.36 -4.70
C PHE A 80 19.78 1.24 -4.74
N GLY A 81 20.42 1.04 -5.89
CA GLY A 81 21.52 0.11 -6.05
C GLY A 81 22.73 0.49 -5.18
N GLU A 82 23.09 1.77 -5.13
CA GLU A 82 24.15 2.29 -4.25
C GLU A 82 23.82 2.08 -2.76
N MET A 83 22.55 2.21 -2.37
CA MET A 83 22.08 1.94 -1.01
C MET A 83 22.10 0.45 -0.67
N GLY A 84 22.24 -0.40 -1.68
CA GLY A 84 22.34 -1.86 -1.50
C GLY A 84 21.01 -2.59 -1.49
N PHE A 85 19.95 -2.01 -2.01
CA PHE A 85 18.64 -2.68 -2.09
C PHE A 85 18.75 -4.08 -2.69
N LYS A 86 18.01 -5.02 -2.08
CA LYS A 86 17.80 -6.37 -2.60
C LYS A 86 16.45 -6.48 -3.28
N THR A 87 15.51 -5.64 -2.90
CA THR A 87 14.21 -5.52 -3.55
C THR A 87 13.78 -4.06 -3.66
N PHE A 88 13.03 -3.76 -4.70
CA PHE A 88 12.33 -2.48 -4.85
C PHE A 88 10.86 -2.75 -5.11
N ARG A 89 10.01 -2.28 -4.19
CA ARG A 89 8.56 -2.35 -4.36
C ARG A 89 8.07 -1.13 -5.11
N LEU A 90 7.34 -1.37 -6.19
CA LEU A 90 6.68 -0.37 -7.00
C LEU A 90 5.31 -0.85 -7.41
N SER A 91 4.49 0.02 -7.97
CA SER A 91 3.18 -0.37 -8.48
C SER A 91 3.03 -0.09 -9.97
N ILE A 92 2.09 -0.79 -10.59
CA ILE A 92 1.68 -0.56 -11.98
C ILE A 92 0.54 0.48 -11.98
N ALA A 93 0.63 1.51 -12.80
CA ALA A 93 -0.52 2.35 -13.12
C ALA A 93 -1.38 1.61 -14.14
N TRP A 94 -2.54 1.11 -13.74
CA TRP A 94 -3.45 0.36 -14.62
C TRP A 94 -3.75 1.14 -15.91
N SER A 95 -4.03 2.43 -15.79
CA SER A 95 -4.33 3.32 -16.91
C SER A 95 -3.13 3.58 -17.85
N ARG A 96 -1.92 3.15 -17.49
CA ARG A 96 -0.76 3.16 -18.38
C ARG A 96 -0.72 1.92 -19.27
N ILE A 97 -1.29 0.82 -18.79
CA ILE A 97 -1.38 -0.46 -19.52
C ILE A 97 -2.68 -0.53 -20.33
N PHE A 98 -3.79 -0.15 -19.75
CA PHE A 98 -5.10 -0.02 -20.38
C PHE A 98 -5.66 1.35 -20.03
N PRO A 99 -5.53 2.35 -20.93
CA PRO A 99 -5.90 3.74 -20.63
C PRO A 99 -7.33 3.95 -20.15
N ASN A 100 -8.29 3.21 -20.68
CA ASN A 100 -9.68 3.19 -20.22
C ASN A 100 -9.98 2.02 -19.26
N GLY A 101 -9.16 0.97 -19.28
CA GLY A 101 -9.29 -0.22 -18.43
C GLY A 101 -10.04 -1.38 -19.08
N ASP A 102 -10.85 -1.14 -20.12
CA ASP A 102 -11.71 -2.12 -20.79
C ASP A 102 -11.33 -2.41 -22.25
N GLU A 103 -10.16 -1.92 -22.68
CA GLU A 103 -9.64 -2.24 -24.01
C GLU A 103 -9.30 -3.74 -24.13
N ALA A 104 -9.41 -4.28 -25.36
CA ALA A 104 -8.99 -5.64 -25.66
C ALA A 104 -7.46 -5.78 -25.72
N GLU A 105 -6.76 -4.76 -26.20
CA GLU A 105 -5.31 -4.77 -26.38
C GLU A 105 -4.63 -3.75 -25.48
N PRO A 106 -3.48 -4.12 -24.88
CA PRO A 106 -2.76 -3.23 -23.99
C PRO A 106 -1.99 -2.14 -24.74
N ASN A 107 -1.67 -1.05 -24.05
CA ASN A 107 -0.80 -0.01 -24.52
C ASN A 107 0.68 -0.43 -24.44
N GLU A 108 1.33 -0.63 -25.58
CA GLU A 108 2.71 -1.11 -25.65
C GLU A 108 3.73 -0.13 -25.02
N GLU A 109 3.50 1.17 -25.08
CA GLU A 109 4.40 2.16 -24.44
C GLU A 109 4.41 2.01 -22.94
N GLY A 110 3.25 1.76 -22.33
CA GLY A 110 3.15 1.49 -20.89
C GLY A 110 3.83 0.18 -20.49
N LEU A 111 3.63 -0.88 -21.26
CA LEU A 111 4.31 -2.16 -21.03
C LEU A 111 5.83 -2.03 -21.13
N LYS A 112 6.31 -1.30 -22.15
CA LYS A 112 7.73 -1.07 -22.38
C LYS A 112 8.36 -0.27 -21.24
N PHE A 113 7.68 0.76 -20.74
CA PHE A 113 8.17 1.55 -19.61
C PHE A 113 8.48 0.67 -18.40
N TYR A 114 7.51 -0.16 -17.95
CA TYR A 114 7.75 -1.04 -16.80
C TYR A 114 8.78 -2.14 -17.08
N GLU A 115 8.84 -2.66 -18.30
CA GLU A 115 9.90 -3.59 -18.68
C GLU A 115 11.28 -2.95 -18.52
N ASP A 116 11.45 -1.70 -18.96
CA ASP A 116 12.70 -0.98 -18.82
C ASP A 116 13.04 -0.70 -17.33
N VAL A 117 12.05 -0.39 -16.51
CA VAL A 117 12.22 -0.23 -15.06
C VAL A 117 12.69 -1.53 -14.41
N PHE A 118 12.08 -2.68 -14.73
CA PHE A 118 12.48 -3.97 -14.16
C PHE A 118 13.87 -4.39 -14.61
N ARG A 119 14.21 -4.18 -15.89
CA ARG A 119 15.56 -4.45 -16.40
C ARG A 119 16.60 -3.55 -15.73
N GLU A 120 16.25 -2.29 -15.44
CA GLU A 120 17.13 -1.40 -14.69
C GLU A 120 17.34 -1.88 -13.25
N CYS A 121 16.33 -2.37 -12.56
CA CYS A 121 16.47 -3.00 -11.25
C CYS A 121 17.44 -4.18 -11.29
N HIS A 122 17.32 -5.07 -12.26
CA HIS A 122 18.18 -6.25 -12.39
C HIS A 122 19.66 -5.90 -12.65
N LYS A 123 19.98 -4.77 -13.29
CA LYS A 123 21.36 -4.30 -13.44
C LYS A 123 22.09 -4.10 -12.11
N TYR A 124 21.33 -3.78 -11.06
CA TYR A 124 21.86 -3.55 -9.71
C TYR A 124 21.59 -4.75 -8.78
N GLY A 125 21.11 -5.88 -9.31
CA GLY A 125 20.76 -7.04 -8.50
C GLY A 125 19.56 -6.81 -7.56
N ILE A 126 18.66 -5.92 -7.95
CA ILE A 126 17.43 -5.59 -7.22
C ILE A 126 16.27 -6.40 -7.79
N GLU A 127 15.62 -7.21 -6.95
CA GLU A 127 14.41 -7.96 -7.31
C GLU A 127 13.19 -7.03 -7.27
N PRO A 128 12.42 -6.89 -8.36
CA PRO A 128 11.17 -6.15 -8.32
C PRO A 128 10.12 -6.86 -7.47
N LEU A 129 9.44 -6.11 -6.59
CA LEU A 129 8.22 -6.51 -5.91
C LEU A 129 7.08 -5.63 -6.41
N VAL A 130 6.18 -6.18 -7.20
CA VAL A 130 5.21 -5.41 -7.98
C VAL A 130 3.82 -5.48 -7.37
N THR A 131 3.30 -4.33 -6.98
CA THR A 131 1.88 -4.16 -6.63
C THR A 131 1.09 -3.91 -7.92
N ILE A 132 0.16 -4.78 -8.24
CA ILE A 132 -0.61 -4.71 -9.48
C ILE A 132 -1.52 -3.48 -9.48
N THR A 133 -2.23 -3.24 -8.38
CA THR A 133 -3.09 -2.08 -8.21
C THR A 133 -2.82 -1.39 -6.86
N HIS A 134 -2.33 -0.15 -6.92
CA HIS A 134 -2.09 0.69 -5.75
C HIS A 134 -3.08 1.85 -5.73
N PHE A 135 -4.36 1.53 -5.51
CA PHE A 135 -5.49 2.45 -5.52
C PHE A 135 -5.87 3.02 -6.90
N ASP A 136 -5.16 2.67 -7.95
CA ASP A 136 -5.44 3.20 -9.28
C ASP A 136 -6.60 2.41 -9.94
N CYS A 137 -7.65 3.13 -10.30
CA CYS A 137 -8.73 2.63 -11.13
C CYS A 137 -8.92 3.60 -12.31
N PRO A 138 -8.84 3.15 -13.57
CA PRO A 138 -9.10 4.03 -14.70
C PRO A 138 -10.43 4.76 -14.57
N ILE A 139 -10.44 6.06 -14.81
CA ILE A 139 -11.63 6.91 -14.67
C ILE A 139 -12.81 6.39 -15.50
N HIS A 140 -12.54 5.90 -16.71
CA HIS A 140 -13.56 5.32 -17.56
C HIS A 140 -14.29 4.14 -16.89
N LEU A 141 -13.59 3.28 -16.15
CA LEU A 141 -14.23 2.18 -15.41
C LEU A 141 -15.16 2.68 -14.29
N ILE A 142 -14.89 3.84 -13.75
CA ILE A 142 -15.75 4.47 -12.75
C ILE A 142 -16.96 5.09 -13.43
N GLU A 143 -16.75 5.85 -14.50
CA GLU A 143 -17.79 6.55 -15.25
C GLU A 143 -18.76 5.59 -15.93
N ALA A 144 -18.25 4.58 -16.63
CA ALA A 144 -19.05 3.64 -17.40
C ALA A 144 -19.64 2.48 -16.57
N TYR A 145 -18.97 2.07 -15.48
CA TYR A 145 -19.34 0.86 -14.74
C TYR A 145 -19.59 1.09 -13.24
N GLY A 146 -19.25 2.25 -12.69
CA GLY A 146 -19.39 2.55 -11.27
C GLY A 146 -18.27 1.98 -10.39
N GLY A 147 -17.08 1.75 -10.96
CA GLY A 147 -15.95 1.19 -10.25
C GLY A 147 -16.16 -0.26 -9.81
N TRP A 148 -15.51 -0.67 -8.74
CA TRP A 148 -15.54 -2.06 -8.25
C TRP A 148 -16.92 -2.54 -7.73
N LYS A 149 -17.94 -1.67 -7.64
CA LYS A 149 -19.34 -2.13 -7.45
C LYS A 149 -19.81 -3.02 -8.60
N ASN A 150 -19.22 -2.88 -9.79
CA ASN A 150 -19.60 -3.64 -10.97
C ASN A 150 -18.70 -4.87 -11.14
N ARG A 151 -19.32 -6.04 -11.18
CA ARG A 151 -18.66 -7.33 -11.32
C ARG A 151 -17.78 -7.44 -12.60
N LYS A 152 -18.05 -6.67 -13.65
CA LYS A 152 -17.25 -6.65 -14.87
C LYS A 152 -15.80 -6.25 -14.63
N LEU A 153 -15.51 -5.51 -13.57
CA LEU A 153 -14.13 -5.14 -13.24
C LEU A 153 -13.27 -6.38 -12.94
N ILE A 154 -13.86 -7.48 -12.50
CA ILE A 154 -13.14 -8.76 -12.34
C ILE A 154 -12.56 -9.19 -13.68
N ASP A 155 -13.33 -9.14 -14.77
CA ASP A 155 -12.86 -9.55 -16.09
C ASP A 155 -11.80 -8.61 -16.65
N PHE A 156 -11.97 -7.30 -16.46
CA PHE A 156 -10.95 -6.31 -16.85
C PHE A 156 -9.64 -6.48 -16.07
N TYR A 157 -9.75 -6.79 -14.79
CA TYR A 157 -8.57 -7.08 -13.96
C TYR A 157 -7.90 -8.39 -14.35
N LYS A 158 -8.65 -9.44 -14.71
CA LYS A 158 -8.11 -10.69 -15.27
C LYS A 158 -7.32 -10.44 -16.56
N ASN A 159 -7.82 -9.56 -17.43
CA ASN A 159 -7.10 -9.16 -18.63
C ASN A 159 -5.79 -8.45 -18.29
N LEU A 160 -5.82 -7.46 -17.36
CA LEU A 160 -4.64 -6.77 -16.88
C LEU A 160 -3.58 -7.74 -16.35
N VAL A 161 -3.94 -8.61 -15.41
CA VAL A 161 -2.96 -9.53 -14.79
C VAL A 161 -2.41 -10.56 -15.77
N SER A 162 -3.22 -11.03 -16.71
CA SER A 162 -2.77 -11.96 -17.76
C SER A 162 -1.68 -11.34 -18.63
N VAL A 163 -1.85 -10.07 -18.99
CA VAL A 163 -0.86 -9.31 -19.76
C VAL A 163 0.41 -9.09 -18.93
N LEU A 164 0.29 -8.67 -17.67
CA LEU A 164 1.44 -8.40 -16.79
C LEU A 164 2.26 -9.66 -16.52
N PHE A 165 1.63 -10.77 -16.11
CA PHE A 165 2.32 -12.03 -15.82
C PHE A 165 2.98 -12.62 -17.07
N THR A 166 2.35 -12.47 -18.24
CA THR A 166 2.92 -12.95 -19.51
C THR A 166 4.11 -12.10 -19.93
N ARG A 167 3.94 -10.77 -19.94
CA ARG A 167 4.98 -9.83 -20.40
C ARG A 167 6.22 -9.86 -19.53
N TYR A 168 6.04 -9.95 -18.21
CA TYR A 168 7.14 -9.81 -17.24
C TYR A 168 7.60 -11.15 -16.67
N LYS A 169 7.21 -12.28 -17.28
CA LYS A 169 7.73 -13.60 -16.93
C LYS A 169 9.26 -13.61 -16.96
N GLY A 170 9.88 -14.05 -15.86
CA GLY A 170 11.33 -14.05 -15.69
C GLY A 170 11.95 -12.69 -15.34
N LEU A 171 11.16 -11.59 -15.32
CA LEU A 171 11.58 -10.29 -14.85
C LEU A 171 11.04 -9.96 -13.45
N VAL A 172 9.86 -10.45 -13.12
CA VAL A 172 9.20 -10.22 -11.82
C VAL A 172 8.75 -11.55 -11.24
N LYS A 173 9.13 -11.81 -10.00
CA LYS A 173 8.76 -13.00 -9.25
C LYS A 173 7.72 -12.72 -8.16
N TYR A 174 7.83 -11.57 -7.50
CA TYR A 174 6.99 -11.20 -6.35
C TYR A 174 5.92 -10.20 -6.75
N TRP A 175 4.66 -10.53 -6.45
CA TRP A 175 3.49 -9.74 -6.82
C TRP A 175 2.57 -9.54 -5.62
N ILE A 176 1.95 -8.38 -5.55
CA ILE A 176 0.87 -8.06 -4.61
C ILE A 176 -0.35 -7.66 -5.44
N THR A 177 -1.50 -8.27 -5.18
CA THR A 177 -2.69 -8.04 -6.00
C THR A 177 -3.29 -6.64 -5.80
N PHE A 178 -3.59 -6.26 -4.57
CA PHE A 178 -4.15 -4.96 -4.20
C PHE A 178 -3.39 -4.37 -3.03
N ASN A 179 -3.03 -3.09 -3.12
CA ASN A 179 -2.48 -2.35 -1.99
C ASN A 179 -3.53 -2.11 -0.93
N GLU A 180 -3.22 -2.41 0.33
CA GLU A 180 -4.06 -2.08 1.49
C GLU A 180 -5.56 -2.28 1.24
N ILE A 181 -5.95 -3.48 0.83
CA ILE A 181 -7.32 -3.80 0.37
C ILE A 181 -8.41 -3.40 1.39
N ASN A 182 -8.09 -3.38 2.68
CA ASN A 182 -9.01 -2.94 3.73
C ASN A 182 -9.31 -1.44 3.71
N MET A 183 -8.53 -0.65 2.97
CA MET A 183 -8.78 0.79 2.81
C MET A 183 -10.09 1.10 2.07
N ILE A 184 -10.66 0.16 1.36
CA ILE A 184 -11.97 0.28 0.73
C ILE A 184 -13.08 0.66 1.74
N LEU A 185 -12.97 0.26 2.99
CA LEU A 185 -13.92 0.61 4.03
C LEU A 185 -13.79 2.06 4.50
N HIS A 186 -12.62 2.66 4.37
CA HIS A 186 -12.29 3.99 4.88
C HIS A 186 -12.20 5.05 3.79
N LEU A 187 -11.63 4.70 2.64
CA LEU A 187 -11.42 5.56 1.47
C LEU A 187 -11.95 4.88 0.20
N PRO A 188 -13.27 4.67 0.09
CA PRO A 188 -13.87 3.83 -0.95
C PRO A 188 -13.67 4.35 -2.37
N PHE A 189 -13.57 5.66 -2.60
CA PHE A 189 -13.23 6.17 -3.93
C PHE A 189 -11.77 5.89 -4.28
N MET A 190 -10.86 6.14 -3.35
CA MET A 190 -9.46 5.84 -3.57
C MET A 190 -9.22 4.32 -3.68
N GLY A 191 -9.80 3.53 -2.77
CA GLY A 191 -9.60 2.07 -2.72
C GLY A 191 -10.25 1.30 -3.87
N ALA A 192 -11.44 1.72 -4.32
CA ALA A 192 -12.24 0.93 -5.25
C ALA A 192 -13.03 1.76 -6.29
N GLY A 193 -12.72 3.04 -6.45
CA GLY A 193 -13.42 3.91 -7.40
C GLY A 193 -14.90 4.12 -7.09
N LEU A 194 -15.31 4.05 -5.81
CA LEU A 194 -16.70 4.17 -5.43
C LEU A 194 -17.11 5.63 -5.27
N THR A 195 -18.25 5.96 -5.87
CA THR A 195 -19.04 7.17 -5.57
C THR A 195 -20.40 6.73 -5.08
N PHE A 196 -21.06 7.57 -4.28
CA PHE A 196 -22.33 7.23 -3.66
C PHE A 196 -23.42 8.20 -4.08
N GLU A 197 -24.61 7.64 -4.37
CA GLU A 197 -25.83 8.40 -4.61
C GLU A 197 -26.56 8.69 -3.29
N GLU A 198 -27.43 9.69 -3.29
CA GLU A 198 -28.23 10.02 -2.12
C GLU A 198 -29.15 8.84 -1.74
N GLY A 199 -29.02 8.36 -0.49
CA GLY A 199 -29.80 7.22 0.02
C GLY A 199 -29.23 5.85 -0.30
N GLU A 200 -28.09 5.75 -0.97
CA GLU A 200 -27.40 4.47 -1.20
C GLU A 200 -26.86 3.89 0.12
N ASN A 201 -26.94 2.56 0.28
CA ASN A 201 -26.30 1.87 1.39
C ASN A 201 -24.79 1.76 1.15
N GLU A 202 -24.03 2.74 1.62
CA GLU A 202 -22.59 2.79 1.43
C GLU A 202 -21.86 1.55 1.98
N THR A 203 -22.33 1.01 3.10
CA THR A 203 -21.71 -0.19 3.70
C THR A 203 -21.87 -1.40 2.79
N GLU A 204 -23.06 -1.61 2.23
CA GLU A 204 -23.31 -2.69 1.27
C GLU A 204 -22.48 -2.50 -0.01
N ALA A 205 -22.41 -1.28 -0.55
CA ALA A 205 -21.61 -0.96 -1.72
C ALA A 205 -20.11 -1.23 -1.51
N LYS A 206 -19.57 -0.87 -0.34
CA LYS A 206 -18.18 -1.14 0.04
C LYS A 206 -17.88 -2.64 0.11
N TYR A 207 -18.74 -3.43 0.75
CA TYR A 207 -18.54 -4.89 0.85
C TYR A 207 -18.80 -5.62 -0.46
N LEU A 208 -19.69 -5.12 -1.31
CA LEU A 208 -19.87 -5.66 -2.67
C LEU A 208 -18.60 -5.44 -3.51
N ALA A 209 -18.06 -4.22 -3.50
CA ALA A 209 -16.81 -3.92 -4.17
C ALA A 209 -15.63 -4.73 -3.59
N ALA A 210 -15.57 -4.88 -2.27
CA ALA A 210 -14.59 -5.74 -1.60
C ALA A 210 -14.70 -7.19 -2.05
N HIS A 211 -15.92 -7.74 -2.21
CA HIS A 211 -16.13 -9.07 -2.75
C HIS A 211 -15.52 -9.22 -4.16
N HIS A 212 -15.78 -8.26 -5.04
CA HIS A 212 -15.24 -8.28 -6.40
C HIS A 212 -13.70 -8.20 -6.43
N GLU A 213 -13.09 -7.36 -5.59
CA GLU A 213 -11.63 -7.30 -5.46
C GLU A 213 -11.04 -8.60 -4.88
N LEU A 214 -11.70 -9.22 -3.90
CA LEU A 214 -11.27 -10.51 -3.35
C LEU A 214 -11.31 -11.62 -4.39
N VAL A 215 -12.37 -11.69 -5.19
CA VAL A 215 -12.47 -12.64 -6.32
C VAL A 215 -11.40 -12.35 -7.37
N ALA A 216 -11.21 -11.08 -7.75
CA ALA A 216 -10.16 -10.66 -8.68
C ALA A 216 -8.76 -11.02 -8.18
N SER A 217 -8.50 -10.89 -6.88
CA SER A 217 -7.23 -11.31 -6.25
C SER A 217 -7.00 -12.82 -6.36
N ALA A 218 -8.03 -13.63 -6.14
CA ALA A 218 -7.95 -15.08 -6.30
C ALA A 218 -7.75 -15.49 -7.76
N GLU A 219 -8.45 -14.84 -8.70
CA GLU A 219 -8.25 -15.05 -10.14
C GLU A 219 -6.82 -14.66 -10.57
N ALA A 220 -6.29 -13.56 -10.06
CA ALA A 220 -4.90 -13.15 -10.32
C ALA A 220 -3.91 -14.20 -9.79
N THR A 221 -4.14 -14.75 -8.61
CA THR A 221 -3.30 -15.81 -8.03
C THR A 221 -3.32 -17.06 -8.92
N LYS A 222 -4.50 -17.48 -9.37
CA LYS A 222 -4.68 -18.59 -10.31
C LYS A 222 -3.93 -18.36 -11.62
N ILE A 223 -4.21 -17.26 -12.30
CA ILE A 223 -3.61 -16.91 -13.58
C ILE A 223 -2.07 -16.79 -13.46
N GLY A 224 -1.61 -16.15 -12.39
CA GLY A 224 -0.18 -15.99 -12.14
C GLY A 224 0.57 -17.32 -12.01
N HIS A 225 0.01 -18.28 -11.26
CA HIS A 225 0.59 -19.62 -11.10
C HIS A 225 0.46 -20.47 -12.38
N GLU A 226 -0.61 -20.31 -13.16
CA GLU A 226 -0.78 -20.99 -14.45
C GLU A 226 0.24 -20.52 -15.49
N ILE A 227 0.57 -19.23 -15.51
CA ILE A 227 1.56 -18.64 -16.45
C ILE A 227 2.99 -18.98 -16.00
N ASP A 228 3.26 -18.85 -14.71
CA ASP A 228 4.56 -19.17 -14.11
C ASP A 228 4.40 -19.70 -12.69
N PRO A 229 4.62 -20.99 -12.43
CA PRO A 229 4.55 -21.57 -11.08
C PRO A 229 5.55 -21.00 -10.07
N GLU A 230 6.60 -20.30 -10.52
CA GLU A 230 7.58 -19.66 -9.65
C GLU A 230 7.09 -18.30 -9.11
N ASN A 231 5.98 -17.76 -9.65
CA ASN A 231 5.40 -16.52 -9.13
C ASN A 231 5.00 -16.69 -7.67
N GLN A 232 5.36 -15.69 -6.86
CA GLN A 232 4.93 -15.55 -5.47
C GLN A 232 3.94 -14.40 -5.39
N ILE A 233 2.70 -14.71 -5.02
CA ILE A 233 1.59 -13.76 -5.08
C ILE A 233 1.04 -13.55 -3.67
N GLY A 234 1.10 -12.31 -3.19
CA GLY A 234 0.68 -11.91 -1.87
C GLY A 234 -0.56 -11.01 -1.85
N CYS A 235 -1.17 -10.95 -0.69
CA CYS A 235 -2.14 -9.92 -0.33
C CYS A 235 -1.46 -8.81 0.46
N MET A 236 -2.15 -7.68 0.68
CA MET A 236 -1.63 -6.60 1.50
C MET A 236 -2.69 -5.95 2.38
N LEU A 237 -2.36 -5.78 3.64
CA LEU A 237 -3.17 -5.19 4.70
C LEU A 237 -2.57 -3.87 5.18
N ALA A 238 -3.37 -2.82 5.31
CA ALA A 238 -3.03 -1.69 6.18
C ALA A 238 -3.15 -2.16 7.63
N ALA A 239 -2.03 -2.58 8.22
CA ALA A 239 -2.01 -3.21 9.52
C ALA A 239 -1.79 -2.22 10.67
N GLY A 240 -1.95 -2.71 11.87
CA GLY A 240 -1.75 -2.04 13.13
C GLY A 240 -2.61 -2.71 14.18
N GLN A 241 -1.98 -3.17 15.27
CA GLN A 241 -2.71 -3.77 16.38
C GLN A 241 -3.67 -2.77 17.00
N THR A 242 -4.90 -3.19 17.26
CA THR A 242 -5.86 -2.39 18.02
C THR A 242 -5.83 -2.81 19.48
N TYR A 243 -5.29 -1.95 20.33
CA TYR A 243 -5.29 -2.18 21.77
C TYR A 243 -6.64 -1.80 22.39
N PRO A 244 -7.14 -2.53 23.40
CA PRO A 244 -8.18 -2.00 24.27
C PRO A 244 -7.62 -0.85 25.09
N TYR A 245 -8.37 0.24 25.25
CA TYR A 245 -7.97 1.39 26.07
C TYR A 245 -7.75 1.01 27.54
N SER A 246 -8.54 0.06 28.02
CA SER A 246 -8.42 -0.49 29.37
C SER A 246 -8.71 -2.00 29.40
N CYS A 247 -8.48 -2.64 30.56
CA CYS A 247 -8.87 -4.03 30.78
C CYS A 247 -10.40 -4.23 30.95
N ASN A 248 -11.22 -3.19 30.79
CA ASN A 248 -12.67 -3.34 30.75
C ASN A 248 -13.08 -4.27 29.61
N PRO A 249 -13.85 -5.36 29.88
CA PRO A 249 -14.28 -6.29 28.82
C PRO A 249 -14.97 -5.62 27.63
N LYS A 250 -15.63 -4.48 27.83
CA LYS A 250 -16.27 -3.73 26.73
C LYS A 250 -15.21 -3.08 25.81
N ASP A 251 -14.09 -2.59 26.36
CA ASP A 251 -12.99 -2.05 25.56
C ASP A 251 -12.29 -3.18 24.80
N VAL A 252 -12.06 -4.33 25.44
CA VAL A 252 -11.47 -5.52 24.83
C VAL A 252 -12.34 -6.00 23.65
N TRP A 253 -13.65 -6.07 23.87
CA TRP A 253 -14.59 -6.44 22.81
C TRP A 253 -14.60 -5.44 21.65
N LYS A 254 -14.55 -4.14 21.94
CA LYS A 254 -14.49 -3.08 20.93
C LYS A 254 -13.22 -3.17 20.08
N ALA A 255 -12.06 -3.41 20.69
CA ALA A 255 -10.80 -3.62 20.00
C ALA A 255 -10.87 -4.86 19.08
N GLN A 256 -11.42 -5.97 19.57
CA GLN A 256 -11.58 -7.17 18.75
C GLN A 256 -12.51 -6.95 17.55
N GLN A 257 -13.59 -6.17 17.70
CA GLN A 257 -14.46 -5.82 16.58
C GLN A 257 -13.72 -4.99 15.52
N ALA A 258 -12.94 -3.98 15.95
CA ALA A 258 -12.15 -3.16 15.06
C ALA A 258 -11.12 -3.99 14.25
N ASP A 259 -10.46 -4.95 14.90
CA ASP A 259 -9.52 -5.85 14.23
C ASP A 259 -10.20 -6.75 13.20
N ARG A 260 -11.43 -7.24 13.47
CA ARG A 260 -12.19 -8.07 12.53
C ARG A 260 -12.54 -7.37 11.23
N GLU A 261 -12.81 -6.06 11.25
CA GLU A 261 -13.05 -5.27 10.05
C GLU A 261 -11.83 -5.27 9.12
N ASN A 262 -10.63 -5.22 9.69
CA ASN A 262 -9.38 -5.23 8.93
C ASN A 262 -8.98 -6.65 8.51
N TYR A 263 -9.00 -7.62 9.40
CA TYR A 263 -8.60 -8.99 9.10
C TYR A 263 -9.56 -9.72 8.17
N PHE A 264 -10.79 -9.26 8.02
CA PHE A 264 -11.79 -9.82 7.10
C PHE A 264 -11.21 -10.10 5.71
N PHE A 265 -10.52 -9.14 5.13
CA PHE A 265 -9.94 -9.26 3.79
C PHE A 265 -8.87 -10.35 3.71
N ILE A 266 -7.96 -10.34 4.66
CA ILE A 266 -6.86 -11.31 4.69
C ILE A 266 -7.37 -12.71 5.07
N ASP A 267 -8.37 -12.79 5.93
CA ASP A 267 -9.04 -14.07 6.23
C ASP A 267 -9.54 -14.74 4.94
N VAL A 268 -10.15 -13.97 4.03
CA VAL A 268 -10.63 -14.49 2.75
C VAL A 268 -9.47 -14.84 1.82
N GLN A 269 -8.49 -13.94 1.64
CA GLN A 269 -7.37 -14.15 0.73
C GLN A 269 -6.43 -15.28 1.17
N ALA A 270 -6.25 -15.47 2.49
CA ALA A 270 -5.34 -16.49 3.03
C ALA A 270 -5.99 -17.83 3.32
N ARG A 271 -7.31 -17.86 3.62
CA ARG A 271 -8.04 -19.09 3.95
C ARG A 271 -9.00 -19.56 2.86
N GLY A 272 -9.31 -18.70 1.89
CA GLY A 272 -10.15 -19.01 0.75
C GLY A 272 -11.64 -19.10 1.06
N GLU A 273 -12.10 -18.52 2.18
CA GLU A 273 -13.51 -18.54 2.56
C GLU A 273 -13.89 -17.36 3.46
N TYR A 274 -15.16 -16.97 3.40
CA TYR A 274 -15.69 -15.94 4.29
C TYR A 274 -15.77 -16.46 5.73
N PRO A 275 -15.16 -15.74 6.70
CA PRO A 275 -15.24 -16.15 8.10
C PRO A 275 -16.67 -16.04 8.67
N ALA A 276 -16.99 -16.88 9.65
CA ALA A 276 -18.30 -16.93 10.25
C ALA A 276 -18.79 -15.58 10.81
N TYR A 277 -17.88 -14.80 11.41
CA TYR A 277 -18.23 -13.48 11.94
C TYR A 277 -18.65 -12.49 10.83
N ALA A 278 -18.07 -12.59 9.63
CA ALA A 278 -18.43 -11.76 8.48
C ALA A 278 -19.81 -12.14 7.94
N LYS A 279 -20.11 -13.44 7.81
CA LYS A 279 -21.44 -13.91 7.40
C LYS A 279 -22.52 -13.40 8.36
N LYS A 280 -22.25 -13.46 9.67
CA LYS A 280 -23.19 -12.93 10.70
C LYS A 280 -23.29 -11.41 10.67
N PHE A 281 -22.22 -10.71 10.34
CA PHE A 281 -22.27 -9.28 10.12
C PHE A 281 -23.17 -8.93 8.92
N PHE A 282 -23.01 -9.59 7.79
CA PHE A 282 -23.84 -9.36 6.60
C PHE A 282 -25.33 -9.65 6.87
N GLU A 283 -25.64 -10.73 7.56
CA GLU A 283 -27.03 -11.04 7.98
C GLU A 283 -27.62 -9.90 8.85
N ARG A 284 -26.88 -9.43 9.85
CA ARG A 284 -27.31 -8.39 10.77
C ARG A 284 -27.51 -7.03 10.10
N GLU A 285 -26.57 -6.65 9.25
CA GLU A 285 -26.59 -5.36 8.53
C GLU A 285 -27.41 -5.43 7.23
N LYS A 286 -28.00 -6.60 6.92
CA LYS A 286 -28.78 -6.85 5.70
C LYS A 286 -28.00 -6.57 4.40
N ILE A 287 -26.73 -6.91 4.41
CA ILE A 287 -25.85 -6.77 3.24
C ILE A 287 -26.02 -8.01 2.36
N THR A 288 -26.29 -7.77 1.08
CA THR A 288 -26.42 -8.82 0.07
C THR A 288 -25.25 -8.70 -0.91
N LEU A 289 -24.47 -9.78 -1.02
CA LEU A 289 -23.39 -9.89 -1.99
C LEU A 289 -23.80 -10.84 -3.13
N ASP A 290 -23.31 -10.57 -4.34
CA ASP A 290 -23.59 -11.38 -5.55
C ASP A 290 -22.67 -12.60 -5.67
N ILE A 291 -22.42 -13.30 -4.56
CA ILE A 291 -21.52 -14.45 -4.48
C ILE A 291 -22.04 -15.61 -5.34
N THR A 292 -21.25 -16.07 -6.28
CA THR A 292 -21.53 -17.23 -7.13
C THR A 292 -20.82 -18.50 -6.62
N GLU A 293 -21.22 -19.66 -7.11
CA GLU A 293 -20.51 -20.92 -6.83
C GLU A 293 -19.07 -20.90 -7.38
N GLU A 294 -18.84 -20.24 -8.52
CA GLU A 294 -17.52 -20.09 -9.10
C GLU A 294 -16.63 -19.18 -8.23
N ASP A 295 -17.19 -18.11 -7.63
CA ASP A 295 -16.47 -17.29 -6.67
C ASP A 295 -15.99 -18.09 -5.47
N ILE A 296 -16.87 -18.92 -4.90
CA ILE A 296 -16.52 -19.76 -3.75
C ILE A 296 -15.38 -20.72 -4.14
N LYS A 297 -15.45 -21.30 -5.31
CA LYS A 297 -14.43 -22.22 -5.82
C LYS A 297 -13.09 -21.54 -6.04
N VAL A 298 -13.06 -20.42 -6.76
CA VAL A 298 -11.80 -19.71 -7.06
C VAL A 298 -11.13 -19.18 -5.80
N LEU A 299 -11.90 -18.64 -4.86
CA LEU A 299 -11.40 -18.21 -3.56
C LEU A 299 -10.75 -19.37 -2.79
N LYS A 300 -11.43 -20.52 -2.74
CA LYS A 300 -10.95 -21.71 -2.01
C LYS A 300 -9.68 -22.31 -2.58
N GLU A 301 -9.58 -22.37 -3.89
CA GLU A 301 -8.49 -23.05 -4.59
C GLU A 301 -7.25 -22.17 -4.80
N ASN A 302 -7.37 -20.83 -4.68
CA ASN A 302 -6.31 -19.88 -5.04
C ASN A 302 -6.02 -18.87 -3.92
N THR A 303 -5.59 -19.38 -2.78
CA THR A 303 -5.13 -18.55 -1.66
C THR A 303 -3.73 -17.99 -1.94
N VAL A 304 -3.41 -16.85 -1.33
CA VAL A 304 -2.12 -16.18 -1.51
C VAL A 304 -0.93 -16.97 -0.94
N ASP A 305 0.27 -16.74 -1.49
CA ASP A 305 1.50 -17.42 -1.07
C ASP A 305 2.10 -16.79 0.18
N PHE A 306 1.99 -15.48 0.34
CA PHE A 306 2.51 -14.73 1.49
C PHE A 306 1.55 -13.61 1.90
N ILE A 307 1.70 -13.15 3.14
CA ILE A 307 0.94 -12.03 3.70
C ILE A 307 1.87 -10.82 3.77
N SER A 308 1.53 -9.75 3.05
CA SER A 308 2.22 -8.48 3.18
C SER A 308 1.38 -7.44 3.89
N PHE A 309 2.05 -6.46 4.47
CA PHE A 309 1.35 -5.40 5.20
C PHE A 309 2.18 -4.12 5.30
N SER A 310 1.48 -3.01 5.49
CA SER A 310 2.04 -1.74 5.95
C SER A 310 1.91 -1.63 7.47
N TYR A 311 2.89 -1.01 8.10
CA TYR A 311 2.84 -0.68 9.51
C TYR A 311 3.42 0.72 9.76
N TYR A 312 2.63 1.61 10.33
CA TYR A 312 3.06 2.97 10.68
C TYR A 312 2.81 3.30 12.14
N ALA A 313 1.71 2.79 12.69
CA ALA A 313 1.25 3.06 14.04
C ALA A 313 0.32 1.93 14.51
N SER A 314 0.24 1.72 15.81
CA SER A 314 -0.84 0.95 16.44
C SER A 314 -2.09 1.80 16.63
N ARG A 315 -3.18 1.15 16.96
CA ARG A 315 -4.49 1.75 17.19
C ARG A 315 -4.94 1.47 18.61
N CYS A 316 -5.93 2.22 19.10
CA CYS A 316 -6.55 2.00 20.38
C CYS A 316 -8.06 2.19 20.28
N ALA A 317 -8.83 1.37 20.96
CA ALA A 317 -10.29 1.43 20.96
C ALA A 317 -10.86 1.44 22.37
N SER A 318 -11.89 2.26 22.59
CA SER A 318 -12.67 2.31 23.83
C SER A 318 -14.16 2.22 23.55
N ALA A 319 -14.89 1.60 24.46
CA ALA A 319 -16.35 1.64 24.48
C ALA A 319 -16.90 2.99 25.02
N ASP A 320 -16.06 3.80 25.68
CA ASP A 320 -16.39 5.15 26.12
C ASP A 320 -16.14 6.15 24.99
N VAL A 321 -17.21 6.73 24.46
CA VAL A 321 -17.18 7.72 23.36
C VAL A 321 -16.66 9.11 23.77
N LYS A 322 -16.40 9.34 25.06
CA LYS A 322 -15.89 10.62 25.60
C LYS A 322 -14.38 10.73 25.60
N ILE A 323 -13.67 9.66 25.24
CA ILE A 323 -12.20 9.65 25.24
C ILE A 323 -11.68 10.29 23.95
N ASP A 324 -10.65 11.12 24.09
CA ASP A 324 -10.00 11.84 23.00
C ASP A 324 -9.49 10.90 21.89
N THR A 325 -9.73 11.30 20.67
CA THR A 325 -9.23 10.59 19.47
C THR A 325 -7.95 11.24 18.93
N THR A 326 -7.22 10.48 18.11
CA THR A 326 -6.07 10.99 17.37
C THR A 326 -6.53 11.84 16.18
N ASP A 327 -5.84 12.95 15.94
CA ASP A 327 -6.08 13.78 14.76
C ASP A 327 -5.20 13.31 13.58
N GLY A 328 -5.63 13.61 12.36
CA GLY A 328 -4.78 13.55 11.16
C GLY A 328 -4.54 12.17 10.55
N ASN A 329 -5.28 11.14 10.97
CA ASN A 329 -5.16 9.81 10.39
C ASN A 329 -6.49 9.35 9.75
N VAL A 330 -6.38 8.55 8.67
CA VAL A 330 -7.53 7.90 8.02
C VAL A 330 -8.29 6.99 9.00
N PHE A 331 -7.56 6.35 9.90
CA PHE A 331 -8.15 5.55 10.97
C PHE A 331 -8.32 6.40 12.24
N ALA A 332 -9.55 6.80 12.55
CA ALA A 332 -9.85 7.38 13.84
C ALA A 332 -9.52 6.37 14.96
N SER A 333 -8.65 6.77 15.87
CA SER A 333 -8.19 5.93 16.98
C SER A 333 -8.26 6.74 18.27
N VAL A 334 -8.57 6.08 19.37
CA VAL A 334 -8.41 6.66 20.71
C VAL A 334 -6.91 6.88 20.96
N LYS A 335 -6.53 7.99 21.59
CA LYS A 335 -5.13 8.22 21.99
C LYS A 335 -4.70 7.18 23.02
N ASN A 336 -3.64 6.44 22.70
CA ASN A 336 -2.99 5.55 23.67
C ASN A 336 -2.13 6.41 24.62
N PRO A 337 -2.40 6.42 25.95
CA PRO A 337 -1.70 7.31 26.87
C PRO A 337 -0.23 6.95 27.09
N TYR A 338 0.21 5.78 26.63
CA TYR A 338 1.57 5.28 26.81
C TYR A 338 2.49 5.54 25.61
N LEU A 339 1.96 6.08 24.51
CA LEU A 339 2.70 6.26 23.26
C LEU A 339 2.90 7.75 22.93
N LYS A 340 4.07 8.07 22.39
CA LYS A 340 4.35 9.38 21.80
C LYS A 340 3.80 9.43 20.37
N ALA A 341 3.47 10.62 19.91
CA ALA A 341 3.04 10.85 18.54
C ALA A 341 4.11 11.59 17.72
N SER A 342 4.13 11.34 16.40
CA SER A 342 4.87 12.13 15.43
C SER A 342 4.22 13.52 15.23
N ASP A 343 4.87 14.39 14.47
CA ASP A 343 4.33 15.71 14.08
C ASP A 343 2.98 15.62 13.33
N TRP A 344 2.66 14.46 12.76
CA TRP A 344 1.42 14.17 12.07
C TRP A 344 0.39 13.42 12.91
N GLY A 345 0.59 13.35 14.23
CA GLY A 345 -0.32 12.70 15.17
C GLY A 345 -0.28 11.17 15.18
N TRP A 346 0.63 10.54 14.43
CA TRP A 346 0.75 9.08 14.41
C TRP A 346 1.54 8.60 15.63
N GLN A 347 0.93 7.69 16.41
CA GLN A 347 1.56 7.18 17.61
C GLN A 347 2.66 6.16 17.25
N ILE A 348 3.86 6.42 17.78
CA ILE A 348 5.07 5.64 17.50
C ILE A 348 5.08 4.41 18.39
N ASP A 349 5.03 3.23 17.82
CA ASP A 349 4.94 1.96 18.54
C ASP A 349 5.74 0.83 17.87
N PRO A 350 7.04 0.73 18.14
CA PRO A 350 7.86 -0.37 17.62
C PRO A 350 7.42 -1.76 18.12
N LEU A 351 7.00 -1.86 19.38
CA LEU A 351 6.49 -3.13 19.94
C LEU A 351 5.18 -3.55 19.25
N GLY A 352 4.35 -2.60 18.86
CA GLY A 352 3.13 -2.86 18.09
C GLY A 352 3.41 -3.53 16.74
N LEU A 353 4.56 -3.24 16.11
CA LEU A 353 5.00 -3.96 14.91
C LEU A 353 5.27 -5.44 15.23
N ARG A 354 6.02 -5.75 16.29
CA ARG A 354 6.29 -7.13 16.74
C ARG A 354 4.98 -7.88 17.06
N ILE A 355 4.06 -7.23 17.77
CA ILE A 355 2.74 -7.80 18.09
C ILE A 355 1.93 -8.08 16.81
N THR A 356 1.90 -7.13 15.88
CA THR A 356 1.23 -7.29 14.59
C THR A 356 1.78 -8.46 13.78
N MET A 357 3.11 -8.60 13.72
CA MET A 357 3.77 -9.72 13.04
C MET A 357 3.38 -11.07 13.65
N ASN A 358 3.41 -11.18 14.98
CA ASN A 358 2.99 -12.38 15.69
C ASN A 358 1.52 -12.69 15.41
N THR A 359 0.63 -11.70 15.52
CA THR A 359 -0.80 -11.88 15.26
C THR A 359 -1.07 -12.40 13.85
N LEU A 360 -0.42 -11.82 12.83
CA LEU A 360 -0.60 -12.25 11.44
C LEU A 360 -0.02 -13.64 11.19
N TYR A 361 1.17 -13.92 11.72
CA TYR A 361 1.82 -15.21 11.51
C TYR A 361 1.06 -16.34 12.22
N GLU A 362 0.66 -16.16 13.48
CA GLU A 362 -0.15 -17.12 14.23
C GLU A 362 -1.51 -17.38 13.56
N ARG A 363 -2.12 -16.33 12.99
CA ARG A 363 -3.44 -16.41 12.35
C ARG A 363 -3.42 -17.17 11.03
N TYR A 364 -2.38 -17.03 10.21
CA TYR A 364 -2.35 -17.53 8.83
C TYR A 364 -1.30 -18.60 8.55
N GLN A 365 -0.24 -18.68 9.34
CA GLN A 365 0.88 -19.62 9.16
C GLN A 365 1.48 -19.57 7.74
N LYS A 366 1.55 -18.37 7.17
CA LYS A 366 2.16 -18.06 5.87
C LYS A 366 3.32 -17.10 6.07
N PRO A 367 4.35 -17.11 5.20
CA PRO A 367 5.43 -16.13 5.27
C PRO A 367 4.89 -14.70 5.25
N LEU A 368 5.50 -13.81 6.04
CA LEU A 368 5.16 -12.40 6.09
C LEU A 368 6.14 -11.57 5.24
N PHE A 369 5.70 -10.39 4.81
CA PHE A 369 6.54 -9.37 4.19
C PHE A 369 6.09 -8.00 4.68
N ILE A 370 6.98 -7.25 5.32
CA ILE A 370 6.72 -5.85 5.68
C ILE A 370 7.03 -5.02 4.43
N VAL A 371 5.99 -4.54 3.74
CA VAL A 371 6.16 -3.84 2.45
C VAL A 371 6.04 -2.34 2.57
N GLU A 372 5.64 -1.82 3.73
CA GLU A 372 5.70 -0.41 4.09
C GLU A 372 5.92 -0.22 5.58
N ASN A 373 6.90 0.60 5.91
CA ASN A 373 7.11 1.17 7.25
C ASN A 373 7.90 2.47 7.09
N GLY A 374 7.56 3.51 7.80
CA GLY A 374 8.26 4.78 7.67
C GLY A 374 7.67 5.91 8.53
N LEU A 375 8.40 7.01 8.59
CA LEU A 375 8.04 8.22 9.31
C LEU A 375 7.90 9.38 8.34
N GLY A 376 6.68 9.91 8.20
CA GLY A 376 6.46 11.19 7.52
C GLY A 376 6.89 12.35 8.41
N ALA A 377 7.75 13.22 7.90
CA ALA A 377 8.28 14.36 8.62
C ALA A 377 8.45 15.60 7.73
N VAL A 378 8.53 16.77 8.35
CA VAL A 378 8.91 18.01 7.68
C VAL A 378 10.43 18.10 7.72
N ASP A 379 11.08 17.72 6.65
CA ASP A 379 12.53 17.80 6.54
C ASP A 379 13.00 19.25 6.37
N LYS A 380 14.18 19.55 6.91
CA LYS A 380 14.83 20.87 6.82
C LYS A 380 16.15 20.72 6.07
N PRO A 381 16.16 20.87 4.73
CA PRO A 381 17.38 20.80 3.97
C PRO A 381 18.28 22.03 4.24
N ASP A 382 19.60 21.81 4.18
CA ASP A 382 20.58 22.88 4.12
C ASP A 382 20.62 23.51 2.70
N GLU A 383 21.54 24.43 2.46
CA GLU A 383 21.72 25.12 1.18
C GLU A 383 22.06 24.18 -0.01
N ASN A 384 22.53 22.97 0.28
CA ASN A 384 22.88 21.95 -0.71
C ASN A 384 21.78 20.90 -0.90
N GLY A 385 20.69 20.97 -0.10
CA GLY A 385 19.60 20.00 -0.07
C GLY A 385 19.86 18.80 0.84
N TYR A 386 20.94 18.81 1.63
CA TYR A 386 21.23 17.76 2.61
C TYR A 386 20.35 17.89 3.85
N VAL A 387 19.87 16.76 4.35
CA VAL A 387 18.99 16.69 5.54
C VAL A 387 19.61 15.79 6.60
N GLU A 388 19.82 16.33 7.81
CA GLU A 388 20.18 15.56 8.99
C GLU A 388 18.91 14.98 9.65
N ASP A 389 18.48 13.82 9.21
CA ASP A 389 17.22 13.19 9.63
C ASP A 389 17.39 12.09 10.69
N ASP A 390 18.07 12.41 11.78
CA ASP A 390 18.27 11.49 12.92
C ASP A 390 16.96 10.97 13.53
N TYR A 391 15.90 11.75 13.47
CA TYR A 391 14.55 11.34 13.88
C TYR A 391 14.01 10.17 13.04
N ARG A 392 14.32 10.13 11.73
CA ARG A 392 13.96 9.01 10.84
C ARG A 392 14.78 7.78 11.15
N ILE A 393 16.10 7.97 11.36
CA ILE A 393 17.01 6.89 11.76
C ILE A 393 16.55 6.26 13.07
N ALA A 394 16.22 7.07 14.08
CA ALA A 394 15.73 6.58 15.37
C ALA A 394 14.43 5.77 15.23
N TYR A 395 13.45 6.29 14.49
CA TYR A 395 12.18 5.59 14.23
C TYR A 395 12.40 4.24 13.55
N LEU A 396 13.14 4.22 12.46
CA LEU A 396 13.38 3.00 11.68
C LEU A 396 14.22 2.00 12.45
N SER A 397 15.26 2.45 13.16
CA SER A 397 16.11 1.59 13.99
C SER A 397 15.32 0.83 15.04
N GLU A 398 14.39 1.48 15.74
CA GLU A 398 13.57 0.84 16.76
C GLU A 398 12.57 -0.15 16.17
N HIS A 399 11.95 0.18 15.03
CA HIS A 399 11.03 -0.72 14.34
C HIS A 399 11.76 -1.94 13.74
N ILE A 400 12.92 -1.75 13.13
CA ILE A 400 13.75 -2.86 12.62
C ILE A 400 14.19 -3.78 13.77
N ARG A 401 14.55 -3.22 14.92
CA ARG A 401 14.89 -4.01 16.10
C ARG A 401 13.72 -4.87 16.58
N ALA A 402 12.51 -4.31 16.62
CA ALA A 402 11.29 -5.03 16.99
C ALA A 402 10.96 -6.13 15.94
N MET A 403 11.15 -5.85 14.67
CA MET A 403 11.01 -6.81 13.58
C MET A 403 11.98 -7.99 13.73
N ILE A 404 13.24 -7.71 13.99
CA ILE A 404 14.27 -8.75 14.20
C ILE A 404 13.91 -9.62 15.39
N ALA A 405 13.44 -9.03 16.49
CA ALA A 405 13.00 -9.78 17.67
C ALA A 405 11.80 -10.72 17.35
N ALA A 406 10.87 -10.30 16.52
CA ALA A 406 9.76 -11.17 16.08
C ALA A 406 10.27 -12.41 15.33
N VAL A 407 11.34 -12.28 14.56
CA VAL A 407 11.94 -13.41 13.85
C VAL A 407 12.78 -14.29 14.79
N GLU A 408 13.66 -13.68 15.58
CA GLU A 408 14.63 -14.40 16.42
C GLU A 408 14.04 -15.06 17.67
N GLU A 409 13.13 -14.34 18.33
CA GLU A 409 12.58 -14.76 19.61
C GLU A 409 11.21 -15.43 19.46
N ASP A 410 10.40 -15.00 18.48
CA ASP A 410 9.02 -15.48 18.33
C ASP A 410 8.86 -16.47 17.15
N GLY A 411 9.89 -16.61 16.29
CA GLY A 411 9.90 -17.60 15.20
C GLY A 411 9.03 -17.21 13.98
N VAL A 412 8.76 -15.93 13.80
CA VAL A 412 8.01 -15.43 12.63
C VAL A 412 8.84 -15.63 11.35
N ASP A 413 8.25 -16.25 10.32
CA ASP A 413 8.88 -16.36 8.99
C ASP A 413 8.66 -15.07 8.21
N LEU A 414 9.73 -14.33 7.99
CA LEU A 414 9.72 -13.03 7.32
C LEU A 414 10.60 -13.02 6.07
N LEU A 415 10.02 -12.68 4.93
CA LEU A 415 10.71 -12.64 3.63
C LEU A 415 11.57 -11.40 3.44
N GLY A 416 11.08 -10.24 3.90
CA GLY A 416 11.76 -8.98 3.66
C GLY A 416 11.09 -7.79 4.35
N TYR A 417 11.73 -6.64 4.14
CA TYR A 417 11.34 -5.35 4.69
C TYR A 417 11.61 -4.25 3.68
N THR A 418 10.59 -3.50 3.32
CA THR A 418 10.72 -2.30 2.50
C THR A 418 10.21 -1.08 3.25
N THR A 419 11.00 0.00 3.25
CA THR A 419 10.58 1.28 3.82
C THR A 419 9.61 1.97 2.88
N TRP A 420 8.62 2.66 3.42
CA TRP A 420 7.72 3.46 2.62
C TRP A 420 8.37 4.76 2.17
N GLY A 421 8.20 5.07 0.88
CA GLY A 421 8.68 6.31 0.30
C GLY A 421 10.19 6.43 0.39
N CYS A 422 10.94 5.40 -0.03
CA CYS A 422 12.41 5.38 0.04
C CYS A 422 13.11 6.56 -0.66
N ILE A 423 12.42 7.22 -1.55
CA ILE A 423 12.68 8.54 -2.11
C ILE A 423 11.49 9.44 -1.80
N ASP A 424 11.69 10.73 -1.57
CA ASP A 424 10.60 11.66 -1.32
C ASP A 424 9.57 11.63 -2.46
N LEU A 425 8.31 11.55 -2.11
CA LEU A 425 7.19 11.45 -3.05
C LEU A 425 5.97 12.21 -2.51
N VAL A 426 4.94 12.36 -3.33
CA VAL A 426 3.68 13.00 -2.92
C VAL A 426 2.99 12.13 -1.88
N SER A 427 2.66 12.70 -0.74
CA SER A 427 1.95 11.98 0.33
C SER A 427 0.53 11.60 -0.11
N ALA A 428 0.15 10.33 0.06
CA ALA A 428 -1.19 9.84 -0.26
C ALA A 428 -2.28 10.50 0.59
N SER A 429 -2.04 10.67 1.90
CA SER A 429 -3.03 11.22 2.82
C SER A 429 -3.25 12.72 2.68
N THR A 430 -2.20 13.49 2.37
CA THR A 430 -2.27 14.96 2.33
C THR A 430 -2.22 15.56 0.93
N GLY A 431 -1.72 14.81 -0.07
CA GLY A 431 -1.43 15.34 -1.41
C GLY A 431 -0.29 16.36 -1.42
N GLU A 432 0.65 16.27 -0.47
CA GLU A 432 1.73 17.26 -0.28
C GLU A 432 3.11 16.62 -0.41
N MET A 433 4.07 17.40 -0.91
CA MET A 433 5.49 17.04 -0.90
C MET A 433 6.16 17.27 0.47
N LYS A 434 5.63 18.16 1.27
CA LYS A 434 6.19 18.56 2.58
C LYS A 434 6.22 17.42 3.59
N LYS A 435 5.31 16.43 3.51
CA LYS A 435 5.30 15.23 4.33
C LYS A 435 6.24 14.18 3.73
N ARG A 436 7.51 14.21 4.13
CA ARG A 436 8.59 13.44 3.52
C ARG A 436 8.93 12.17 4.28
N TYR A 437 9.23 11.12 3.54
CA TYR A 437 9.55 9.79 4.08
C TYR A 437 10.95 9.29 3.68
N GLY A 438 11.50 9.83 2.59
CA GLY A 438 12.60 9.24 1.86
C GLY A 438 13.97 9.34 2.53
N PHE A 439 14.87 8.47 2.09
CA PHE A 439 16.32 8.57 2.30
C PHE A 439 16.98 9.54 1.29
N ILE A 440 16.24 9.87 0.25
CA ILE A 440 16.65 10.76 -0.83
C ILE A 440 15.69 11.94 -0.86
N TYR A 441 16.22 13.13 -0.66
CA TYR A 441 15.48 14.37 -0.77
C TYR A 441 15.27 14.69 -2.26
N VAL A 442 14.04 15.03 -2.62
CA VAL A 442 13.69 15.54 -3.94
C VAL A 442 13.34 17.01 -3.81
N ASP A 443 14.05 17.86 -4.56
CA ASP A 443 13.83 19.31 -4.53
C ASP A 443 12.53 19.68 -5.28
N LYS A 444 11.43 19.61 -4.54
CA LYS A 444 10.07 20.02 -4.95
C LYS A 444 9.29 20.46 -3.73
N ASP A 445 8.59 21.60 -3.83
CA ASP A 445 7.69 22.06 -2.77
C ASP A 445 6.20 21.77 -3.07
N ASN A 446 5.32 22.19 -2.17
CA ASN A 446 3.87 21.98 -2.34
C ASN A 446 3.27 22.84 -3.47
N GLU A 447 3.90 23.93 -3.83
CA GLU A 447 3.49 24.85 -4.89
C GLU A 447 4.01 24.42 -6.28
N GLY A 448 4.74 23.30 -6.35
CA GLY A 448 5.28 22.75 -7.59
C GLY A 448 6.59 23.39 -8.06
N ARG A 449 7.16 24.33 -7.27
CA ARG A 449 8.49 24.87 -7.58
C ARG A 449 9.53 23.79 -7.34
N CYS A 450 10.36 23.51 -8.31
CA CYS A 450 11.29 22.40 -8.23
C CYS A 450 12.46 22.51 -9.22
N THR A 451 13.56 21.89 -8.84
CA THR A 451 14.63 21.49 -9.76
C THR A 451 14.62 19.99 -10.01
N LEU A 452 13.82 19.25 -9.22
CA LEU A 452 13.78 17.79 -9.17
C LEU A 452 15.11 17.13 -8.81
N LYS A 453 16.09 17.89 -8.32
CA LYS A 453 17.39 17.35 -7.91
C LYS A 453 17.21 16.33 -6.79
N ARG A 454 17.90 15.19 -6.89
CA ARG A 454 17.97 14.15 -5.87
C ARG A 454 19.20 14.38 -5.00
N THR A 455 19.01 14.43 -3.67
CA THR A 455 20.11 14.61 -2.71
C THR A 455 19.98 13.57 -1.61
N LYS A 456 21.06 12.84 -1.31
CA LYS A 456 21.08 11.85 -0.23
C LYS A 456 20.93 12.54 1.12
N LYS A 457 20.06 12.01 1.98
CA LYS A 457 19.92 12.43 3.38
C LYS A 457 20.89 11.63 4.27
N LYS A 458 21.06 12.00 5.53
CA LYS A 458 21.86 11.24 6.50
C LYS A 458 21.42 9.80 6.63
N SER A 459 20.12 9.55 6.61
CA SER A 459 19.53 8.22 6.67
C SER A 459 19.89 7.31 5.50
N PHE A 460 20.33 7.84 4.36
CA PHE A 460 20.78 7.06 3.19
C PHE A 460 21.97 6.15 3.55
N ASP A 461 23.03 6.75 4.09
CA ASP A 461 24.25 6.01 4.47
C ASP A 461 24.03 5.10 5.66
N TRP A 462 23.12 5.49 6.57
CA TRP A 462 22.71 4.64 7.68
C TRP A 462 21.98 3.38 7.18
N TYR A 463 20.99 3.53 6.31
CA TYR A 463 20.22 2.38 5.79
C TYR A 463 21.07 1.46 4.93
N LYS A 464 22.02 2.02 4.18
CA LYS A 464 23.05 1.22 3.48
C LYS A 464 23.78 0.28 4.44
N LYS A 465 24.24 0.79 5.58
CA LYS A 465 24.93 -0.04 6.62
C LYS A 465 24.00 -1.08 7.22
N VAL A 466 22.72 -0.77 7.43
CA VAL A 466 21.72 -1.74 7.89
C VAL A 466 21.61 -2.90 6.90
N ILE A 467 21.50 -2.62 5.62
CA ILE A 467 21.39 -3.63 4.56
C ILE A 467 22.68 -4.47 4.46
N GLU A 468 23.84 -3.82 4.40
CA GLU A 468 25.15 -4.49 4.32
C GLU A 468 25.42 -5.43 5.49
N SER A 469 24.96 -5.07 6.68
CA SER A 469 25.11 -5.88 7.90
C SER A 469 23.96 -6.87 8.14
N ASN A 470 23.00 -6.97 7.23
CA ASN A 470 21.76 -7.73 7.41
C ASN A 470 21.06 -7.42 8.76
N GLY A 471 21.00 -6.13 9.12
CA GLY A 471 20.33 -5.64 10.32
C GLY A 471 21.15 -5.69 11.62
N GLU A 472 22.44 -6.06 11.58
CA GLU A 472 23.28 -6.05 12.80
C GLU A 472 23.64 -4.64 13.28
N ILE A 473 23.82 -3.70 12.34
CA ILE A 473 24.22 -2.33 12.62
C ILE A 473 22.99 -1.42 12.50
N LEU A 474 22.43 -1.04 13.66
CA LEU A 474 21.26 -0.16 13.75
C LEU A 474 21.57 1.20 14.44
N ARG A 475 22.85 1.53 14.60
CA ARG A 475 23.31 2.79 15.24
C ARG A 475 24.16 3.61 14.29
#